data_ea983085b9a19bc9ce553c025db8c278
#
_entry.id   ea983085b9a19bc9ce553c025db8c278
#
_cell.length_a   1.000
_cell.length_b   1.000
_cell.length_c   1.000
_cell.angle_alpha   90.00
_cell.angle_beta   90.00
_cell.angle_gamma   90.00
#
_symmetry.space_group_name_H-M   'P 1'
#
loop_
_entity.id
_entity.type
_entity.pdbx_description
1 polymer ?
#
loop_
_entity_poly.entity_id
_entity_poly.type
_entity_poly.pdbx_seq_one_letter_code
_entity_poly.pdbx_strand_id
1 'polypeptide(L)'
;MIRTARAVTLRLLMPVCGFALGALVALPAAAAWDTGLVICADYTGPASTGAFARVPPWAVTRDVATLGVDPVARWHDGLVYVVNRAGGSNVQILDPADGWRTVRQFSLGGGRNPQDIAFAPDGTAWVSCYDAALLLRVDVVAGTVTGTISTALFADADGLPETGWMEAYGWRLYITAQRLDRHDFYVPTGPGALLVFDMAAQGWVDAVPATPEPDPVWLTGGNPSGQPELAPGGLRLRLGCLGFYGVVDGGVEEVDLVTLQSRGFLVTEATLGGDLLDFTVVDGSHAWAIVGDASFATSVKAWRPDTGAVGATARASDDYVFPDLAWDGGAWLYVADRTAAAAGLRVFDAWTGSEQTGAAIACGLPPAWIVLPRLPALTAAPDPVPPAGPLRLAPPVPNPANPGCEIALQGPPQAVVAVTLHDLRGRRVRSASAVLDRDGRGRCRFDGRDDAGRLVPAGRYVVRAGGAETGLTIVR
;
A
#
# COMPACT_ATOMS: atom_id res chain seq x y z
N MET A 1 79.01 51.89 26.93
CA MET A 1 77.72 52.52 27.08
C MET A 1 76.69 51.51 26.52
N ILE A 2 76.01 50.88 27.41
CA ILE A 2 75.09 49.78 27.13
C ILE A 2 73.70 50.39 26.89
N ARG A 3 73.08 50.14 25.71
CA ARG A 3 71.67 50.43 25.50
C ARG A 3 70.87 49.14 25.35
N THR A 4 70.00 48.94 26.32
CA THR A 4 69.05 47.85 26.44
C THR A 4 67.96 47.94 25.40
N ALA A 5 67.74 46.87 24.62
CA ALA A 5 66.57 46.70 23.72
C ALA A 5 65.46 46.05 24.50
N ARG A 6 64.29 46.70 24.52
CA ARG A 6 63.00 46.14 25.02
C ARG A 6 62.38 45.26 23.96
N ALA A 7 62.13 44.00 24.28
CA ALA A 7 61.33 43.11 23.46
C ALA A 7 59.82 43.43 23.62
N VAL A 8 59.09 43.68 22.49
CA VAL A 8 57.70 43.82 22.45
C VAL A 8 57.09 42.46 22.05
N THR A 9 56.39 41.86 22.98
CA THR A 9 55.69 40.59 22.74
C THR A 9 54.33 40.86 22.09
N LEU A 10 54.19 40.54 20.79
CA LEU A 10 52.94 40.61 20.06
C LEU A 10 52.13 39.32 20.34
N ARG A 11 51.00 39.43 21.07
CA ARG A 11 50.03 38.34 21.22
C ARG A 11 49.11 38.31 20.00
N LEU A 12 49.29 37.28 19.15
CA LEU A 12 48.27 36.92 18.14
C LEU A 12 47.06 36.26 18.83
N LEU A 13 45.93 36.93 18.76
CA LEU A 13 44.62 36.28 19.02
C LEU A 13 44.21 35.52 17.74
N MET A 14 44.23 34.20 17.81
CA MET A 14 43.52 33.38 16.82
C MET A 14 42.03 33.31 17.18
N PRO A 15 41.11 33.49 16.20
CA PRO A 15 39.69 33.19 16.42
C PRO A 15 39.52 31.67 16.43
N VAL A 16 38.95 31.14 17.50
CA VAL A 16 38.47 29.75 17.59
C VAL A 16 37.18 29.67 16.76
N CYS A 17 37.26 29.13 15.54
CA CYS A 17 36.11 28.69 14.80
C CYS A 17 35.54 27.48 15.53
N GLY A 18 34.44 27.70 16.27
CA GLY A 18 33.65 26.63 16.83
C GLY A 18 32.93 25.90 15.70
N PHE A 19 33.40 24.71 15.33
CA PHE A 19 32.56 23.76 14.56
C PHE A 19 31.45 23.29 15.49
N ALA A 20 30.25 23.74 15.22
CA ALA A 20 29.05 23.11 15.77
C ALA A 20 28.99 21.70 15.18
N LEU A 21 29.40 20.68 15.94
CA LEU A 21 29.05 19.29 15.66
C LEU A 21 27.53 19.19 15.79
N GLY A 22 26.84 19.19 14.67
CA GLY A 22 25.45 18.74 14.61
C GLY A 22 25.42 17.29 15.09
N ALA A 23 24.88 17.06 16.27
CA ALA A 23 24.62 15.72 16.75
C ALA A 23 23.63 15.07 15.78
N LEU A 24 24.09 14.12 14.97
CA LEU A 24 23.23 13.15 14.29
C LEU A 24 22.56 12.36 15.43
N VAL A 25 21.32 12.70 15.74
CA VAL A 25 20.50 11.88 16.63
C VAL A 25 20.15 10.64 15.82
N ALA A 26 20.87 9.55 16.02
CA ALA A 26 20.46 8.24 15.53
C ALA A 26 19.14 7.89 16.21
N LEU A 27 18.05 7.82 15.45
CA LEU A 27 16.77 7.34 15.94
C LEU A 27 16.93 5.86 16.33
N PRO A 28 16.43 5.43 17.50
CA PRO A 28 16.51 4.03 17.91
C PRO A 28 15.66 3.14 16.99
N ALA A 29 16.04 1.88 16.81
CA ALA A 29 15.42 0.90 15.91
C ALA A 29 13.89 0.68 16.10
N ALA A 30 13.31 1.08 17.23
CA ALA A 30 11.86 1.12 17.45
C ALA A 30 11.14 2.19 16.63
N ALA A 31 11.87 3.16 16.06
CA ALA A 31 11.33 4.31 15.34
C ALA A 31 10.98 4.03 13.86
N ALA A 32 11.30 2.86 13.31
CA ALA A 32 10.99 2.54 11.91
C ALA A 32 9.48 2.53 11.61
N TRP A 33 8.66 2.19 12.61
CA TRP A 33 7.19 2.15 12.48
C TRP A 33 6.52 3.52 12.70
N ASP A 34 7.22 4.46 13.33
CA ASP A 34 6.73 5.81 13.62
C ASP A 34 7.09 6.81 12.53
N THR A 35 7.75 6.34 11.47
CA THR A 35 8.14 7.14 10.32
C THR A 35 7.44 6.68 9.04
N GLY A 36 7.09 7.64 8.16
CA GLY A 36 6.72 7.42 6.78
C GLY A 36 7.81 7.95 5.85
N LEU A 37 7.75 7.58 4.58
CA LEU A 37 8.60 8.10 3.53
C LEU A 37 7.73 8.84 2.51
N VAL A 38 8.17 10.01 2.07
CA VAL A 38 7.61 10.71 0.93
C VAL A 38 8.67 10.73 -0.19
N ILE A 39 8.29 10.24 -1.36
CA ILE A 39 9.09 10.35 -2.58
C ILE A 39 8.79 11.70 -3.21
N CYS A 40 9.84 12.43 -3.56
CA CYS A 40 9.78 13.78 -4.11
C CYS A 40 10.46 13.79 -5.48
N ALA A 41 9.72 14.18 -6.53
CA ALA A 41 10.19 14.14 -7.91
C ALA A 41 9.69 15.34 -8.70
N ASP A 42 10.53 15.90 -9.56
CA ASP A 42 10.13 16.85 -10.60
C ASP A 42 10.05 16.19 -11.99
N TYR A 43 10.36 14.89 -12.06
CA TYR A 43 10.40 14.06 -13.27
C TYR A 43 11.38 14.52 -14.36
N THR A 44 12.25 15.47 -14.05
CA THR A 44 13.29 15.95 -14.96
C THR A 44 14.68 15.40 -14.62
N GLY A 45 14.87 14.96 -13.38
CA GLY A 45 16.10 14.42 -12.85
C GLY A 45 15.84 13.34 -11.79
N PRO A 46 16.89 12.90 -11.07
CA PRO A 46 16.74 11.97 -9.97
C PRO A 46 15.76 12.49 -8.91
N ALA A 47 14.89 11.61 -8.45
CA ALA A 47 14.01 11.87 -7.32
C ALA A 47 14.78 11.85 -5.99
N SER A 48 14.27 12.56 -5.00
CA SER A 48 14.74 12.52 -3.62
C SER A 48 13.66 11.95 -2.69
N THR A 49 13.98 11.81 -1.42
CA THR A 49 13.04 11.32 -0.41
C THR A 49 13.07 12.17 0.85
N GLY A 50 11.90 12.34 1.47
CA GLY A 50 11.75 12.88 2.80
C GLY A 50 11.26 11.81 3.77
N ALA A 51 11.95 11.60 4.88
CA ALA A 51 11.43 10.80 5.99
C ALA A 51 10.63 11.69 6.93
N PHE A 52 9.40 11.33 7.26
CA PHE A 52 8.54 12.14 8.12
C PHE A 52 8.05 11.37 9.35
N ALA A 53 7.96 12.08 10.49
CA ALA A 53 7.32 11.54 11.68
C ALA A 53 5.81 11.37 11.46
N ARG A 54 5.23 10.24 11.88
CA ARG A 54 3.80 9.97 11.76
C ARG A 54 2.95 10.57 12.90
N VAL A 55 3.58 11.37 13.75
CA VAL A 55 2.94 12.09 14.87
C VAL A 55 3.27 13.58 14.78
N PRO A 56 2.40 14.46 15.32
CA PRO A 56 2.68 15.89 15.37
C PRO A 56 4.04 16.22 15.97
N PRO A 57 4.78 17.17 15.43
CA PRO A 57 4.44 18.10 14.35
C PRO A 57 4.75 17.59 12.94
N TRP A 58 4.82 16.27 12.70
CA TRP A 58 5.10 15.62 11.41
C TRP A 58 6.40 16.11 10.76
N ALA A 59 7.44 16.27 11.58
CA ALA A 59 8.73 16.78 11.11
C ALA A 59 9.28 15.93 9.96
N VAL A 60 9.77 16.60 8.90
CA VAL A 60 10.37 15.97 7.72
C VAL A 60 11.89 16.13 7.73
N THR A 61 12.62 15.03 7.63
CA THR A 61 14.03 15.01 7.28
C THR A 61 14.15 14.83 5.78
N ARG A 62 14.68 15.84 5.08
CA ARG A 62 14.75 15.86 3.61
C ARG A 62 15.95 15.11 3.09
N ASP A 63 15.89 14.71 1.82
CA ASP A 63 17.01 14.17 1.04
C ASP A 63 17.70 12.98 1.71
N VAL A 64 16.90 12.09 2.36
CA VAL A 64 17.44 10.92 3.05
C VAL A 64 17.93 9.84 2.09
N ALA A 65 17.46 9.81 0.85
CA ALA A 65 17.97 8.97 -0.23
C ALA A 65 17.73 9.61 -1.60
N THR A 66 18.59 9.29 -2.58
CA THR A 66 18.42 9.65 -3.99
C THR A 66 17.92 8.44 -4.75
N LEU A 67 16.92 8.62 -5.61
CA LEU A 67 16.23 7.58 -6.38
C LEU A 67 16.33 7.85 -7.89
N GLY A 68 15.76 6.96 -8.71
CA GLY A 68 15.60 7.19 -10.15
C GLY A 68 14.63 8.34 -10.48
N VAL A 69 14.33 8.51 -11.77
CA VAL A 69 13.52 9.66 -12.25
C VAL A 69 12.04 9.52 -11.89
N ASP A 70 11.50 8.31 -11.98
CA ASP A 70 10.07 8.00 -11.75
C ASP A 70 9.97 6.78 -10.83
N PRO A 71 10.21 6.94 -9.52
CA PRO A 71 10.18 5.84 -8.58
C PRO A 71 8.81 5.67 -7.94
N VAL A 72 8.46 4.41 -7.64
CA VAL A 72 7.41 4.03 -6.69
C VAL A 72 8.01 3.14 -5.63
N ALA A 73 7.37 2.98 -4.48
CA ALA A 73 7.94 2.16 -3.43
C ALA A 73 6.91 1.41 -2.60
N ARG A 74 7.36 0.29 -2.03
CA ARG A 74 6.60 -0.54 -1.11
C ARG A 74 7.39 -0.74 0.18
N TRP A 75 6.69 -0.66 1.30
CA TRP A 75 7.25 -1.04 2.59
C TRP A 75 7.01 -2.53 2.84
N HIS A 76 8.07 -3.28 3.06
CA HIS A 76 7.96 -4.70 3.38
C HIS A 76 9.05 -5.09 4.37
N ASP A 77 8.67 -5.77 5.45
CA ASP A 77 9.56 -6.38 6.46
C ASP A 77 10.63 -5.43 7.03
N GLY A 78 10.23 -4.17 7.29
CA GLY A 78 11.11 -3.14 7.86
C GLY A 78 12.00 -2.42 6.84
N LEU A 79 11.99 -2.83 5.58
CA LEU A 79 12.72 -2.20 4.47
C LEU A 79 11.76 -1.51 3.50
N VAL A 80 12.29 -0.56 2.74
CA VAL A 80 11.55 0.10 1.64
C VAL A 80 12.16 -0.31 0.31
N TYR A 81 11.33 -0.93 -0.53
CA TYR A 81 11.70 -1.40 -1.86
C TYR A 81 11.21 -0.40 -2.89
N VAL A 82 12.14 0.28 -3.51
CA VAL A 82 11.88 1.29 -4.54
C VAL A 82 12.03 0.64 -5.90
N VAL A 83 10.99 0.72 -6.71
CA VAL A 83 11.03 0.35 -8.13
C VAL A 83 11.29 1.62 -8.93
N ASN A 84 12.49 1.75 -9.47
CA ASN A 84 12.87 2.85 -10.36
C ASN A 84 12.39 2.51 -11.77
N ARG A 85 11.30 3.15 -12.19
CA ARG A 85 10.62 3.00 -13.51
C ARG A 85 11.35 3.81 -14.59
N ALA A 86 10.68 4.24 -15.62
CA ALA A 86 11.10 5.21 -16.63
C ALA A 86 12.60 5.11 -17.03
N GLY A 87 13.02 3.93 -17.48
CA GLY A 87 14.40 3.67 -17.93
C GLY A 87 15.38 3.28 -16.81
N GLY A 88 15.03 3.46 -15.53
CA GLY A 88 15.82 2.96 -14.39
C GLY A 88 15.85 1.44 -14.32
N SER A 89 14.72 0.79 -14.53
CA SER A 89 14.53 -0.67 -14.59
C SER A 89 15.31 -1.43 -13.51
N ASN A 90 15.22 -0.97 -12.27
CA ASN A 90 15.92 -1.58 -11.14
C ASN A 90 15.10 -1.49 -9.84
N VAL A 91 15.47 -2.32 -8.87
CA VAL A 91 15.01 -2.22 -7.50
C VAL A 91 16.13 -1.66 -6.64
N GLN A 92 15.82 -0.66 -5.83
CA GLN A 92 16.69 -0.07 -4.81
C GLN A 92 16.06 -0.29 -3.44
N ILE A 93 16.82 -0.84 -2.50
CA ILE A 93 16.32 -1.20 -1.17
C ILE A 93 16.92 -0.22 -0.15
N LEU A 94 16.04 0.46 0.59
CA LEU A 94 16.43 1.41 1.64
C LEU A 94 16.18 0.78 3.02
N ASP A 95 17.09 1.02 3.95
CA ASP A 95 16.95 0.61 5.35
C ASP A 95 16.64 1.82 6.24
N PRO A 96 15.39 1.97 6.72
CA PRO A 96 15.02 3.02 7.65
C PRO A 96 15.79 2.98 8.97
N ALA A 97 16.17 1.78 9.44
CA ALA A 97 16.93 1.62 10.68
C ALA A 97 18.39 2.03 10.54
N ASP A 98 18.94 2.07 9.32
CA ASP A 98 20.29 2.53 8.99
C ASP A 98 20.28 3.89 8.27
N GLY A 99 19.45 4.82 8.75
CA GLY A 99 19.37 6.19 8.22
C GLY A 99 18.95 6.28 6.77
N TRP A 100 18.11 5.36 6.29
CA TRP A 100 17.61 5.30 4.91
C TRP A 100 18.68 4.99 3.86
N ARG A 101 19.80 4.43 4.27
CA ARG A 101 20.87 4.05 3.36
C ARG A 101 20.37 2.98 2.37
N THR A 102 20.81 3.11 1.12
CA THR A 102 20.63 2.05 0.12
C THR A 102 21.48 0.85 0.52
N VAL A 103 20.82 -0.23 0.95
CA VAL A 103 21.51 -1.48 1.35
C VAL A 103 21.74 -2.37 0.14
N ARG A 104 20.94 -2.20 -0.93
CA ARG A 104 21.08 -2.94 -2.19
C ARG A 104 20.42 -2.19 -3.33
N GLN A 105 20.98 -2.35 -4.53
CA GLN A 105 20.35 -1.95 -5.78
C GLN A 105 20.74 -2.96 -6.87
N PHE A 106 19.79 -3.38 -7.70
CA PHE A 106 20.04 -4.36 -8.75
C PHE A 106 19.08 -4.17 -9.93
N SER A 107 19.55 -4.55 -11.12
CA SER A 107 18.80 -4.40 -12.37
C SER A 107 17.72 -5.46 -12.52
N LEU A 108 16.58 -5.05 -13.09
CA LEU A 108 15.50 -5.92 -13.56
C LEU A 108 15.59 -6.22 -15.06
N GLY A 109 16.58 -5.67 -15.75
CA GLY A 109 16.72 -5.70 -17.21
C GLY A 109 15.96 -4.58 -17.90
N GLY A 110 16.56 -3.99 -18.93
CA GLY A 110 16.00 -2.85 -19.66
C GLY A 110 14.77 -3.19 -20.49
N GLY A 111 13.99 -2.16 -20.87
CA GLY A 111 12.86 -2.25 -21.79
C GLY A 111 11.59 -2.91 -21.22
N ARG A 112 11.49 -3.06 -19.90
CA ARG A 112 10.37 -3.74 -19.23
C ARG A 112 9.43 -2.77 -18.53
N ASN A 113 9.92 -1.58 -18.19
CA ASN A 113 9.18 -0.56 -17.43
C ASN A 113 8.48 -1.17 -16.19
N PRO A 114 9.25 -1.64 -15.19
CA PRO A 114 8.67 -2.25 -13.99
C PRO A 114 7.76 -1.26 -13.26
N GLN A 115 6.61 -1.71 -12.76
CA GLN A 115 5.61 -0.83 -12.15
C GLN A 115 5.51 -0.98 -10.65
N ASP A 116 5.60 -2.19 -10.14
CA ASP A 116 5.37 -2.46 -8.72
C ASP A 116 6.11 -3.72 -8.26
N ILE A 117 6.26 -3.86 -6.95
CA ILE A 117 6.87 -5.03 -6.31
C ILE A 117 5.97 -5.53 -5.18
N ALA A 118 5.71 -6.85 -5.16
CA ALA A 118 4.93 -7.49 -4.11
C ALA A 118 5.63 -8.76 -3.63
N PHE A 119 5.29 -9.23 -2.43
CA PHE A 119 6.00 -10.30 -1.75
C PHE A 119 5.10 -11.48 -1.41
N ALA A 120 5.57 -12.68 -1.70
CA ALA A 120 5.00 -13.92 -1.21
C ALA A 120 5.32 -14.13 0.30
N PRO A 121 4.57 -14.97 1.00
CA PRO A 121 4.83 -15.27 2.42
C PRO A 121 6.22 -15.85 2.72
N ASP A 122 6.91 -16.42 1.74
CA ASP A 122 8.29 -16.94 1.88
C ASP A 122 9.37 -15.89 1.58
N GLY A 123 8.98 -14.64 1.33
CA GLY A 123 9.89 -13.54 0.99
C GLY A 123 10.29 -13.48 -0.50
N THR A 124 9.82 -14.40 -1.34
CA THR A 124 9.99 -14.28 -2.81
C THR A 124 9.30 -13.01 -3.30
N ALA A 125 9.99 -12.18 -4.05
CA ALA A 125 9.43 -10.97 -4.62
C ALA A 125 8.99 -11.19 -6.08
N TRP A 126 7.94 -10.45 -6.46
CA TRP A 126 7.38 -10.41 -7.81
C TRP A 126 7.31 -8.96 -8.28
N VAL A 127 7.62 -8.72 -9.55
CA VAL A 127 7.61 -7.38 -10.14
C VAL A 127 6.79 -7.40 -11.43
N SER A 128 5.80 -6.51 -11.52
CA SER A 128 5.00 -6.29 -12.74
C SER A 128 5.76 -5.46 -13.76
N CYS A 129 5.47 -5.68 -15.03
CA CYS A 129 6.12 -5.02 -16.16
C CYS A 129 5.09 -4.42 -17.11
N TYR A 130 5.15 -3.11 -17.34
CA TYR A 130 4.21 -2.39 -18.20
C TYR A 130 4.49 -2.57 -19.69
N ASP A 131 5.78 -2.50 -20.06
CA ASP A 131 6.23 -2.57 -21.47
C ASP A 131 6.64 -3.98 -21.90
N ALA A 132 6.32 -4.99 -21.10
CA ALA A 132 6.59 -6.38 -21.44
C ALA A 132 5.50 -7.29 -20.85
N ALA A 133 5.00 -8.22 -21.68
CA ALA A 133 3.97 -9.16 -21.26
C ALA A 133 4.55 -10.26 -20.34
N LEU A 134 5.09 -9.84 -19.18
CA LEU A 134 5.68 -10.75 -18.20
C LEU A 134 5.66 -10.20 -16.78
N LEU A 135 5.70 -11.13 -15.83
CA LEU A 135 5.90 -10.92 -14.41
C LEU A 135 7.29 -11.47 -14.05
N LEU A 136 8.09 -10.72 -13.30
CA LEU A 136 9.42 -11.14 -12.87
C LEU A 136 9.36 -11.77 -11.49
N ARG A 137 10.04 -12.89 -11.31
CA ARG A 137 10.35 -13.45 -10.00
C ARG A 137 11.75 -12.98 -9.59
N VAL A 138 11.86 -12.45 -8.37
CA VAL A 138 13.09 -11.78 -7.91
C VAL A 138 13.52 -12.33 -6.55
N ASP A 139 14.80 -12.63 -6.43
CA ASP A 139 15.46 -12.82 -5.14
C ASP A 139 16.07 -11.47 -4.70
N VAL A 140 15.42 -10.80 -3.75
CA VAL A 140 15.86 -9.49 -3.25
C VAL A 140 17.12 -9.58 -2.38
N VAL A 141 17.40 -10.76 -1.79
CA VAL A 141 18.60 -11.01 -0.99
C VAL A 141 19.81 -11.20 -1.90
N ALA A 142 19.69 -12.00 -2.96
CA ALA A 142 20.75 -12.15 -3.97
C ALA A 142 20.84 -10.93 -4.90
N GLY A 143 19.75 -10.17 -5.07
CA GLY A 143 19.65 -9.05 -6.01
C GLY A 143 19.60 -9.51 -7.46
N THR A 144 18.83 -10.55 -7.76
CA THR A 144 18.77 -11.14 -9.09
C THR A 144 17.33 -11.51 -9.50
N VAL A 145 17.06 -11.42 -10.80
CA VAL A 145 15.86 -12.00 -11.41
C VAL A 145 16.07 -13.51 -11.53
N THR A 146 15.18 -14.29 -10.89
CA THR A 146 15.28 -15.76 -10.81
C THR A 146 14.33 -16.49 -11.75
N GLY A 147 13.38 -15.77 -12.36
CA GLY A 147 12.42 -16.35 -13.30
C GLY A 147 11.48 -15.31 -13.90
N THR A 148 10.71 -15.75 -14.88
CA THR A 148 9.67 -14.95 -15.55
C THR A 148 8.42 -15.79 -15.76
N ILE A 149 7.24 -15.16 -15.64
CA ILE A 149 5.94 -15.74 -15.98
C ILE A 149 5.34 -14.89 -17.09
N SER A 150 4.86 -15.51 -18.16
CA SER A 150 4.20 -14.79 -19.25
C SER A 150 2.81 -14.30 -18.82
N THR A 151 2.50 -13.02 -19.11
CA THR A 151 1.18 -12.42 -19.00
C THR A 151 0.52 -12.22 -20.36
N ALA A 152 1.13 -12.72 -21.45
CA ALA A 152 0.66 -12.53 -22.81
C ALA A 152 -0.74 -13.12 -23.06
N LEU A 153 -1.19 -14.09 -22.26
CA LEU A 153 -2.55 -14.62 -22.31
C LEU A 153 -3.62 -13.54 -22.07
N PHE A 154 -3.29 -12.51 -21.31
CA PHE A 154 -4.19 -11.43 -20.92
C PHE A 154 -4.02 -10.15 -21.74
N ALA A 155 -3.13 -10.19 -22.73
CA ALA A 155 -2.85 -9.06 -23.60
C ALA A 155 -4.06 -8.71 -24.48
N ASP A 156 -4.14 -7.46 -24.89
CA ASP A 156 -5.07 -7.02 -25.94
C ASP A 156 -4.41 -7.03 -27.32
N ALA A 157 -4.94 -6.23 -28.25
CA ALA A 157 -4.55 -6.30 -29.67
C ALA A 157 -3.10 -5.83 -29.94
N ASP A 158 -2.50 -5.03 -29.07
CA ASP A 158 -1.11 -4.58 -29.20
C ASP A 158 -0.09 -5.57 -28.61
N GLY A 159 -0.57 -6.64 -27.98
CA GLY A 159 0.23 -7.72 -27.43
C GLY A 159 0.68 -7.51 -25.99
N LEU A 160 0.19 -6.50 -25.29
CA LEU A 160 0.54 -6.16 -23.91
C LEU A 160 -0.72 -6.05 -23.04
N PRO A 161 -0.70 -6.51 -21.79
CA PRO A 161 -1.78 -6.32 -20.84
C PRO A 161 -1.60 -5.04 -19.99
N GLU A 162 -0.49 -4.30 -20.12
CA GLU A 162 -0.07 -3.18 -19.28
C GLU A 162 -0.25 -3.50 -17.79
N THR A 163 0.47 -4.52 -17.31
CA THR A 163 0.39 -4.87 -15.88
C THR A 163 0.98 -3.76 -15.01
N GLY A 164 0.17 -3.29 -14.07
CA GLY A 164 0.45 -2.17 -13.19
C GLY A 164 0.65 -2.62 -11.74
N TRP A 165 -0.21 -2.11 -10.86
CA TRP A 165 -0.15 -2.31 -9.43
C TRP A 165 -0.48 -3.73 -9.01
N MET A 166 0.08 -4.14 -7.88
CA MET A 166 -0.13 -5.46 -7.32
C MET A 166 -0.50 -5.41 -5.84
N GLU A 167 -1.29 -6.37 -5.40
CA GLU A 167 -1.54 -6.63 -3.98
C GLU A 167 -1.41 -8.12 -3.71
N ALA A 168 -0.64 -8.49 -2.69
CA ALA A 168 -0.47 -9.86 -2.26
C ALA A 168 -1.33 -10.17 -1.04
N TYR A 169 -2.10 -11.26 -1.09
CA TYR A 169 -2.85 -11.76 0.04
C TYR A 169 -2.67 -13.28 0.18
N GLY A 170 -1.93 -13.69 1.19
CA GLY A 170 -1.44 -15.06 1.31
C GLY A 170 -0.56 -15.44 0.13
N TRP A 171 -0.85 -16.57 -0.51
CA TRP A 171 -0.15 -17.04 -1.71
C TRP A 171 -0.78 -16.56 -3.02
N ARG A 172 -1.75 -15.66 -2.96
CA ARG A 172 -2.37 -15.05 -4.13
C ARG A 172 -1.77 -13.68 -4.38
N LEU A 173 -1.42 -13.43 -5.62
CA LEU A 173 -1.00 -12.14 -6.13
C LEU A 173 -2.08 -11.63 -7.08
N TYR A 174 -2.60 -10.46 -6.81
CA TYR A 174 -3.60 -9.76 -7.60
C TYR A 174 -2.90 -8.64 -8.35
N ILE A 175 -3.02 -8.62 -9.68
CA ILE A 175 -2.26 -7.73 -10.56
C ILE A 175 -3.24 -6.98 -11.45
N THR A 176 -3.21 -5.66 -11.43
CA THR A 176 -4.01 -4.86 -12.37
C THR A 176 -3.46 -4.96 -13.76
N ALA A 177 -4.33 -5.07 -14.75
CA ALA A 177 -4.01 -5.01 -16.18
C ALA A 177 -4.89 -3.93 -16.82
N GLN A 178 -4.25 -2.85 -17.31
CA GLN A 178 -4.95 -1.65 -17.76
C GLN A 178 -5.57 -1.83 -19.14
N ARG A 179 -4.92 -2.58 -20.04
CA ARG A 179 -5.38 -2.90 -21.40
C ARG A 179 -5.68 -1.64 -22.22
N LEU A 180 -4.61 -0.96 -22.61
CA LEU A 180 -4.65 0.34 -23.26
C LEU A 180 -4.13 0.25 -24.69
N ASP A 181 -4.80 0.83 -25.66
CA ASP A 181 -4.28 0.95 -27.02
C ASP A 181 -3.16 1.99 -27.08
N ARG A 182 -1.93 1.52 -27.16
CA ARG A 182 -0.73 2.37 -27.26
C ARG A 182 -0.60 3.13 -28.57
N HIS A 183 -1.34 2.71 -29.59
CA HIS A 183 -1.35 3.38 -30.90
C HIS A 183 -2.41 4.46 -31.00
N ASP A 184 -3.38 4.48 -30.05
CA ASP A 184 -4.44 5.47 -29.95
C ASP A 184 -4.49 6.13 -28.57
N PHE A 185 -3.46 6.91 -28.25
CA PHE A 185 -3.37 7.74 -27.01
C PHE A 185 -3.65 7.01 -25.70
N TYR A 186 -3.36 5.71 -25.61
CA TYR A 186 -3.60 4.89 -24.42
C TYR A 186 -5.08 4.85 -24.01
N VAL A 187 -5.99 4.89 -24.99
CA VAL A 187 -7.42 4.69 -24.73
C VAL A 187 -7.65 3.27 -24.23
N PRO A 188 -8.47 3.07 -23.17
CA PRO A 188 -8.84 1.73 -22.75
C PRO A 188 -9.50 0.93 -23.87
N THR A 189 -9.01 -0.28 -24.13
CA THR A 189 -9.56 -1.17 -25.20
C THR A 189 -10.86 -1.87 -24.77
N GLY A 190 -11.28 -1.67 -23.51
CA GLY A 190 -12.47 -2.24 -22.92
C GLY A 190 -12.37 -2.29 -21.38
N PRO A 191 -13.06 -3.21 -20.74
CA PRO A 191 -12.95 -3.44 -19.32
C PRO A 191 -11.49 -3.74 -18.93
N GLY A 192 -11.04 -3.15 -17.82
CA GLY A 192 -9.78 -3.54 -17.18
C GLY A 192 -9.85 -4.97 -16.64
N ALA A 193 -8.73 -5.51 -16.25
CA ALA A 193 -8.67 -6.85 -15.70
C ALA A 193 -7.86 -6.89 -14.39
N LEU A 194 -8.24 -7.81 -13.50
CA LEU A 194 -7.45 -8.18 -12.34
C LEU A 194 -6.98 -9.63 -12.54
N LEU A 195 -5.69 -9.78 -12.83
CA LEU A 195 -5.05 -11.08 -12.98
C LEU A 195 -4.83 -11.69 -11.60
N VAL A 196 -5.07 -12.98 -11.46
CA VAL A 196 -4.87 -13.70 -10.19
C VAL A 196 -3.82 -14.78 -10.39
N PHE A 197 -2.71 -14.65 -9.68
CA PHE A 197 -1.58 -15.56 -9.77
C PHE A 197 -1.36 -16.30 -8.45
N ASP A 198 -1.23 -17.63 -8.52
CA ASP A 198 -0.84 -18.47 -7.40
C ASP A 198 0.69 -18.52 -7.33
N MET A 199 1.26 -17.81 -6.35
CA MET A 199 2.71 -17.70 -6.19
C MET A 199 3.37 -19.01 -5.76
N ALA A 200 2.64 -19.91 -5.08
CA ALA A 200 3.17 -21.20 -4.67
C ALA A 200 3.14 -22.21 -5.81
N ALA A 201 2.02 -22.30 -6.53
CA ALA A 201 1.88 -23.17 -7.70
C ALA A 201 2.58 -22.61 -8.94
N GLN A 202 2.91 -21.30 -8.94
CA GLN A 202 3.44 -20.55 -10.07
C GLN A 202 2.54 -20.68 -11.31
N GLY A 203 1.23 -20.52 -11.11
CA GLY A 203 0.21 -20.68 -12.13
C GLY A 203 -0.89 -19.62 -12.06
N TRP A 204 -1.50 -19.33 -13.19
CA TRP A 204 -2.66 -18.44 -13.25
C TRP A 204 -3.88 -19.12 -12.66
N VAL A 205 -4.67 -18.34 -11.92
CA VAL A 205 -5.94 -18.78 -11.36
C VAL A 205 -7.03 -18.34 -12.33
N ASP A 206 -7.84 -19.29 -12.73
CA ASP A 206 -8.99 -19.06 -13.58
C ASP A 206 -10.15 -18.49 -12.78
N ALA A 207 -10.59 -17.27 -13.12
CA ALA A 207 -11.74 -16.64 -12.47
C ALA A 207 -13.08 -17.06 -13.13
N VAL A 208 -13.03 -17.65 -14.34
CA VAL A 208 -14.22 -18.11 -15.11
C VAL A 208 -14.00 -19.54 -15.62
N PRO A 209 -14.09 -20.57 -14.76
CA PRO A 209 -13.72 -21.96 -15.11
C PRO A 209 -14.49 -22.63 -16.25
N ALA A 210 -15.32 -21.89 -16.97
CA ALA A 210 -16.09 -22.40 -18.11
C ALA A 210 -15.34 -22.30 -19.45
N THR A 211 -14.18 -21.65 -19.46
CA THR A 211 -13.35 -21.43 -20.65
C THR A 211 -12.11 -22.33 -20.64
N PRO A 212 -11.51 -22.66 -21.81
CA PRO A 212 -10.33 -23.53 -21.89
C PRO A 212 -9.05 -22.93 -21.28
N GLU A 213 -8.93 -21.60 -21.34
CA GLU A 213 -7.75 -20.86 -20.85
C GLU A 213 -8.15 -20.08 -19.58
N PRO A 214 -7.21 -19.82 -18.67
CA PRO A 214 -7.49 -19.04 -17.48
C PRO A 214 -7.94 -17.62 -17.81
N ASP A 215 -9.13 -17.25 -17.34
CA ASP A 215 -9.65 -15.90 -17.44
C ASP A 215 -9.26 -15.05 -16.22
N PRO A 216 -9.03 -13.73 -16.39
CA PRO A 216 -8.89 -12.81 -15.28
C PRO A 216 -10.26 -12.51 -14.65
N VAL A 217 -10.25 -11.81 -13.53
CA VAL A 217 -11.45 -11.11 -13.05
C VAL A 217 -11.67 -9.91 -13.97
N TRP A 218 -12.71 -9.94 -14.77
CA TRP A 218 -13.12 -8.80 -15.59
C TRP A 218 -13.72 -7.73 -14.70
N LEU A 219 -13.23 -6.50 -14.82
CA LEU A 219 -13.71 -5.35 -14.08
C LEU A 219 -14.90 -4.69 -14.79
N THR A 220 -15.66 -3.89 -14.07
CA THR A 220 -16.69 -3.02 -14.64
C THR A 220 -16.04 -1.80 -15.30
N GLY A 221 -15.02 -1.23 -14.64
CA GLY A 221 -14.28 -0.07 -15.12
C GLY A 221 -13.12 -0.45 -16.02
N GLY A 222 -12.71 0.50 -16.89
CA GLY A 222 -11.47 0.45 -17.65
C GLY A 222 -10.29 0.98 -16.86
N ASN A 223 -9.06 0.70 -17.34
CA ASN A 223 -7.83 1.30 -16.86
C ASN A 223 -7.69 1.32 -15.31
N PRO A 224 -7.51 0.16 -14.65
CA PRO A 224 -7.29 0.10 -13.21
C PRO A 224 -5.88 0.64 -12.87
N SER A 225 -5.77 1.96 -12.71
CA SER A 225 -4.50 2.71 -12.58
C SER A 225 -4.10 2.98 -11.13
N GLY A 226 -5.03 2.87 -10.17
CA GLY A 226 -4.77 3.10 -8.75
C GLY A 226 -4.16 1.89 -8.03
N GLN A 227 -3.45 2.15 -6.93
CA GLN A 227 -2.95 1.09 -6.05
C GLN A 227 -4.13 0.34 -5.41
N PRO A 228 -4.17 -1.01 -5.51
CA PRO A 228 -5.23 -1.78 -4.88
C PRO A 228 -5.17 -1.73 -3.35
N GLU A 229 -6.32 -1.68 -2.70
CA GLU A 229 -6.45 -1.74 -1.25
C GLU A 229 -7.24 -2.97 -0.80
N LEU A 230 -6.64 -3.79 0.07
CA LEU A 230 -7.37 -4.85 0.77
C LEU A 230 -8.33 -4.25 1.79
N ALA A 231 -9.61 -4.59 1.67
CA ALA A 231 -10.58 -4.23 2.68
C ALA A 231 -10.29 -4.96 4.00
N PRO A 232 -10.67 -4.36 5.15
CA PRO A 232 -10.54 -5.04 6.44
C PRO A 232 -11.19 -6.43 6.41
N GLY A 233 -10.42 -7.45 6.80
CA GLY A 233 -10.84 -8.86 6.74
C GLY A 233 -10.33 -9.60 5.50
N GLY A 234 -9.73 -8.92 4.50
CA GLY A 234 -8.97 -9.53 3.40
C GLY A 234 -9.79 -10.35 2.39
N LEU A 235 -11.12 -10.22 2.37
CA LEU A 235 -11.97 -10.93 1.40
C LEU A 235 -12.39 -10.08 0.21
N ARG A 236 -11.96 -8.84 0.21
CA ARG A 236 -12.30 -7.86 -0.83
C ARG A 236 -11.10 -7.03 -1.17
N LEU A 237 -10.97 -6.73 -2.45
CA LEU A 237 -9.96 -5.83 -2.99
C LEU A 237 -10.68 -4.65 -3.65
N ARG A 238 -10.23 -3.44 -3.37
CA ARG A 238 -10.72 -2.21 -3.96
C ARG A 238 -9.69 -1.69 -4.94
N LEU A 239 -10.19 -1.17 -6.06
CA LEU A 239 -9.39 -0.77 -7.21
C LEU A 239 -9.87 0.60 -7.69
N GLY A 240 -8.94 1.51 -7.97
CA GLY A 240 -9.24 2.74 -8.68
C GLY A 240 -9.19 2.49 -10.18
N CYS A 241 -10.33 2.61 -10.84
CA CYS A 241 -10.45 2.54 -12.30
C CYS A 241 -10.62 3.97 -12.83
N LEU A 242 -9.61 4.47 -13.57
CA LEU A 242 -9.63 5.82 -14.14
C LEU A 242 -10.44 5.89 -15.44
N GLY A 243 -10.57 4.77 -16.18
CA GLY A 243 -11.11 4.83 -17.53
C GLY A 243 -10.22 5.66 -18.46
N PHE A 244 -10.81 6.55 -19.23
CA PHE A 244 -10.09 7.51 -20.06
C PHE A 244 -10.17 8.91 -19.45
N TYR A 245 -9.02 9.53 -19.20
CA TYR A 245 -8.96 10.83 -18.53
C TYR A 245 -9.80 11.90 -19.23
N GLY A 246 -10.62 12.61 -18.46
CA GLY A 246 -11.57 13.59 -18.95
C GLY A 246 -12.93 12.99 -19.35
N VAL A 247 -13.12 11.67 -19.20
CA VAL A 247 -14.38 10.98 -19.44
C VAL A 247 -14.76 10.26 -18.15
N VAL A 248 -15.77 10.73 -17.45
CA VAL A 248 -16.18 10.21 -16.13
C VAL A 248 -16.80 8.80 -16.24
N ASP A 249 -16.01 7.81 -16.65
CA ASP A 249 -16.39 6.43 -16.95
C ASP A 249 -15.75 5.39 -15.98
N GLY A 250 -15.03 5.87 -14.96
CA GLY A 250 -14.38 5.09 -13.92
C GLY A 250 -15.01 5.20 -12.54
N GLY A 251 -14.21 4.89 -11.52
CA GLY A 251 -14.59 4.95 -10.10
C GLY A 251 -13.83 3.96 -9.24
N VAL A 252 -14.19 3.85 -7.95
CA VAL A 252 -13.66 2.84 -7.04
C VAL A 252 -14.49 1.57 -7.16
N GLU A 253 -13.88 0.49 -7.65
CA GLU A 253 -14.51 -0.81 -7.83
C GLU A 253 -14.11 -1.80 -6.73
N GLU A 254 -15.01 -2.69 -6.33
CA GLU A 254 -14.73 -3.74 -5.34
C GLU A 254 -14.80 -5.13 -5.98
N VAL A 255 -13.78 -5.95 -5.75
CA VAL A 255 -13.71 -7.36 -6.18
C VAL A 255 -13.82 -8.27 -4.96
N ASP A 256 -14.64 -9.31 -5.08
CA ASP A 256 -14.76 -10.38 -4.08
C ASP A 256 -13.65 -11.41 -4.33
N LEU A 257 -12.72 -11.57 -3.37
CA LEU A 257 -11.56 -12.45 -3.53
C LEU A 257 -11.86 -13.94 -3.28
N VAL A 258 -13.05 -14.26 -2.81
CA VAL A 258 -13.49 -15.65 -2.65
C VAL A 258 -14.11 -16.17 -3.94
N THR A 259 -14.98 -15.35 -4.53
CA THR A 259 -15.69 -15.73 -5.78
C THR A 259 -14.91 -15.32 -7.03
N LEU A 260 -13.90 -14.48 -6.90
CA LEU A 260 -13.14 -13.87 -8.00
C LEU A 260 -14.06 -13.13 -8.99
N GLN A 261 -14.97 -12.34 -8.45
CA GLN A 261 -15.94 -11.57 -9.25
C GLN A 261 -15.94 -10.09 -8.86
N SER A 262 -16.06 -9.24 -9.86
CA SER A 262 -16.36 -7.82 -9.65
C SER A 262 -17.72 -7.67 -8.97
N ARG A 263 -17.81 -6.73 -8.05
CA ARG A 263 -19.05 -6.30 -7.40
C ARG A 263 -19.56 -4.96 -7.94
N GLY A 264 -18.85 -4.41 -8.91
CA GLY A 264 -19.10 -3.09 -9.47
C GLY A 264 -18.54 -1.96 -8.59
N PHE A 265 -18.91 -0.75 -8.96
CA PHE A 265 -18.42 0.45 -8.31
C PHE A 265 -19.05 0.69 -6.93
N LEU A 266 -18.21 1.02 -5.95
CA LEU A 266 -18.62 1.60 -4.66
C LEU A 266 -18.99 3.08 -4.81
N VAL A 267 -18.26 3.79 -5.67
CA VAL A 267 -18.53 5.17 -6.09
C VAL A 267 -18.01 5.35 -7.51
N THR A 268 -18.77 6.08 -8.33
CA THR A 268 -18.38 6.39 -9.72
C THR A 268 -17.74 7.77 -9.81
N GLU A 269 -16.93 8.00 -10.83
CA GLU A 269 -16.38 9.32 -11.17
C GLU A 269 -17.47 10.36 -11.43
N ALA A 270 -18.56 9.96 -12.08
CA ALA A 270 -19.71 10.84 -12.27
C ALA A 270 -20.30 11.33 -10.93
N THR A 271 -20.29 10.49 -9.89
CA THR A 271 -20.71 10.88 -8.54
C THR A 271 -19.65 11.71 -7.83
N LEU A 272 -18.36 11.39 -8.00
CA LEU A 272 -17.24 12.15 -7.49
C LEU A 272 -17.10 13.53 -8.16
N GLY A 273 -17.61 13.65 -9.39
CA GLY A 273 -17.58 14.89 -10.18
C GLY A 273 -16.21 15.17 -10.82
N GLY A 274 -15.57 14.12 -11.35
CA GLY A 274 -14.29 14.17 -12.07
C GLY A 274 -13.56 12.84 -12.04
N ASP A 275 -12.44 12.76 -12.72
CA ASP A 275 -11.60 11.57 -12.84
C ASP A 275 -11.01 11.14 -11.49
N LEU A 276 -11.03 9.86 -11.20
CA LEU A 276 -10.45 9.29 -9.98
C LEU A 276 -8.93 9.11 -10.16
N LEU A 277 -8.15 9.91 -9.46
CA LEU A 277 -6.69 9.85 -9.53
C LEU A 277 -6.10 8.93 -8.45
N ASP A 278 -6.67 8.98 -7.24
CA ASP A 278 -6.25 8.14 -6.12
C ASP A 278 -7.36 8.05 -5.07
N PHE A 279 -7.31 7.04 -4.20
CA PHE A 279 -8.29 6.86 -3.14
C PHE A 279 -7.70 6.11 -1.95
N THR A 280 -8.35 6.25 -0.78
CA THR A 280 -8.16 5.36 0.37
C THR A 280 -9.44 5.20 1.15
N VAL A 281 -9.64 4.02 1.75
CA VAL A 281 -10.86 3.71 2.51
C VAL A 281 -10.51 3.49 3.98
N VAL A 282 -11.02 4.39 4.82
CA VAL A 282 -10.82 4.36 6.28
C VAL A 282 -11.71 3.29 6.93
N ASP A 283 -13.02 3.30 6.59
CA ASP A 283 -13.97 2.28 7.05
C ASP A 283 -15.16 2.17 6.09
N GLY A 284 -16.25 1.51 6.51
CA GLY A 284 -17.47 1.37 5.68
C GLY A 284 -18.22 2.68 5.43
N SER A 285 -17.91 3.76 6.14
CA SER A 285 -18.61 5.05 6.06
C SER A 285 -17.69 6.25 5.81
N HIS A 286 -16.38 6.04 5.78
CA HIS A 286 -15.38 7.08 5.58
C HIS A 286 -14.34 6.63 4.56
N ALA A 287 -14.17 7.43 3.53
CA ALA A 287 -13.16 7.25 2.50
C ALA A 287 -12.79 8.60 1.89
N TRP A 288 -11.63 8.65 1.24
CA TRP A 288 -11.09 9.84 0.61
C TRP A 288 -10.71 9.52 -0.83
N ALA A 289 -10.87 10.48 -1.70
CA ALA A 289 -10.45 10.39 -3.10
C ALA A 289 -9.77 11.69 -3.55
N ILE A 290 -8.75 11.56 -4.38
CA ILE A 290 -8.25 12.65 -5.20
C ILE A 290 -9.01 12.61 -6.52
N VAL A 291 -9.64 13.74 -6.85
CA VAL A 291 -10.48 13.88 -8.03
C VAL A 291 -9.95 15.00 -8.88
N GLY A 292 -9.70 14.72 -10.17
CA GLY A 292 -9.32 15.71 -11.19
C GLY A 292 -10.53 16.13 -12.01
N ASP A 293 -10.66 17.42 -12.30
CA ASP A 293 -11.69 17.91 -13.22
C ASP A 293 -11.16 18.11 -14.64
N ALA A 294 -12.05 18.42 -15.56
CA ALA A 294 -11.72 18.65 -16.97
C ALA A 294 -10.77 19.84 -17.22
N SER A 295 -10.51 20.68 -16.20
CA SER A 295 -9.56 21.77 -16.22
C SER A 295 -8.21 21.40 -15.62
N PHE A 296 -8.00 20.13 -15.26
CA PHE A 296 -6.85 19.60 -14.52
C PHE A 296 -6.75 20.12 -13.08
N ALA A 297 -7.81 20.72 -12.53
CA ALA A 297 -7.85 21.09 -11.14
C ALA A 297 -8.09 19.86 -10.26
N THR A 298 -7.33 19.72 -9.17
CA THR A 298 -7.45 18.56 -8.28
C THR A 298 -8.08 18.92 -6.94
N SER A 299 -8.82 17.97 -6.38
CA SER A 299 -9.48 18.12 -5.07
C SER A 299 -9.43 16.82 -4.27
N VAL A 300 -9.35 16.96 -2.94
CA VAL A 300 -9.44 15.87 -1.97
C VAL A 300 -10.86 15.85 -1.42
N LYS A 301 -11.63 14.82 -1.75
CA LYS A 301 -13.05 14.69 -1.42
C LYS A 301 -13.32 13.51 -0.50
N ALA A 302 -14.17 13.73 0.50
CA ALA A 302 -14.72 12.65 1.31
C ALA A 302 -15.81 11.90 0.51
N TRP A 303 -15.93 10.60 0.74
CA TRP A 303 -17.05 9.80 0.24
C TRP A 303 -17.34 8.61 1.17
N ARG A 304 -18.45 7.96 0.96
CA ARG A 304 -18.94 6.86 1.82
C ARG A 304 -18.98 5.54 1.06
N PRO A 305 -18.19 4.53 1.42
CA PRO A 305 -18.19 3.22 0.76
C PRO A 305 -19.53 2.47 0.86
N ASP A 306 -20.30 2.68 1.95
CA ASP A 306 -21.58 2.00 2.18
C ASP A 306 -22.73 2.50 1.29
N THR A 307 -22.65 3.73 0.78
CA THR A 307 -23.72 4.38 0.01
C THR A 307 -23.26 5.00 -1.31
N GLY A 308 -21.96 5.14 -1.54
CA GLY A 308 -21.39 5.90 -2.65
C GLY A 308 -21.58 7.43 -2.54
N ALA A 309 -22.15 7.92 -1.43
CA ALA A 309 -22.43 9.35 -1.28
C ALA A 309 -21.14 10.16 -1.11
N VAL A 310 -21.02 11.26 -1.84
CA VAL A 310 -19.89 12.19 -1.75
C VAL A 310 -20.16 13.23 -0.68
N GLY A 311 -19.15 13.48 0.16
CA GLY A 311 -19.19 14.40 1.28
C GLY A 311 -18.46 15.72 1.00
N ALA A 312 -17.85 16.28 2.04
CA ALA A 312 -17.14 17.55 1.95
C ALA A 312 -15.83 17.43 1.16
N THR A 313 -15.43 18.53 0.52
CA THR A 313 -14.10 18.70 -0.04
C THR A 313 -13.18 19.20 1.07
N ALA A 314 -12.17 18.43 1.46
CA ALA A 314 -11.19 18.81 2.47
C ALA A 314 -10.18 19.84 1.90
N ARG A 315 -9.82 19.69 0.62
CA ARG A 315 -8.91 20.60 -0.08
C ARG A 315 -9.23 20.63 -1.56
N ALA A 316 -9.09 21.81 -2.19
CA ALA A 316 -9.16 22.00 -3.63
C ALA A 316 -8.03 22.91 -4.10
N SER A 317 -7.65 22.77 -5.35
CA SER A 317 -6.70 23.61 -6.07
C SER A 317 -7.27 23.95 -7.45
N ASP A 318 -6.71 24.98 -8.10
CA ASP A 318 -7.05 25.35 -9.47
C ASP A 318 -6.08 24.70 -10.49
N ASP A 319 -5.26 23.72 -10.03
CA ASP A 319 -4.22 23.09 -10.85
C ASP A 319 -4.06 21.60 -10.47
N TYR A 320 -3.32 20.83 -11.27
CA TYR A 320 -3.00 19.43 -11.02
C TYR A 320 -1.87 19.31 -9.97
N VAL A 321 -2.23 19.32 -8.68
CA VAL A 321 -1.26 19.41 -7.59
C VAL A 321 -1.34 18.30 -6.55
N PHE A 322 -2.41 17.49 -6.51
CA PHE A 322 -2.53 16.38 -5.59
C PHE A 322 -2.36 15.05 -6.33
N PRO A 323 -1.13 14.47 -6.34
CA PRO A 323 -0.89 13.21 -7.05
C PRO A 323 -1.18 11.96 -6.22
N ASP A 324 -1.16 12.06 -4.88
CA ASP A 324 -1.18 10.89 -4.00
C ASP A 324 -1.72 11.22 -2.61
N LEU A 325 -2.40 10.24 -2.01
CA LEU A 325 -2.85 10.29 -0.63
C LEU A 325 -2.64 8.93 0.05
N ALA A 326 -2.44 8.96 1.37
CA ALA A 326 -2.26 7.74 2.16
C ALA A 326 -2.86 7.87 3.56
N TRP A 327 -3.61 6.85 3.98
CA TRP A 327 -4.12 6.75 5.36
C TRP A 327 -3.18 5.89 6.21
N ASP A 328 -2.89 6.34 7.43
CA ASP A 328 -1.95 5.66 8.34
C ASP A 328 -2.54 4.45 9.10
N GLY A 329 -3.79 4.12 8.85
CA GLY A 329 -4.51 3.09 9.59
C GLY A 329 -5.07 3.59 10.94
N GLY A 330 -4.91 4.88 11.25
CA GLY A 330 -5.31 5.52 12.50
C GLY A 330 -6.04 6.85 12.30
N ALA A 331 -5.45 7.92 12.80
CA ALA A 331 -6.07 9.24 12.81
C ALA A 331 -5.75 10.09 11.57
N TRP A 332 -4.67 9.78 10.81
CA TRP A 332 -4.10 10.73 9.87
C TRP A 332 -4.21 10.29 8.42
N LEU A 333 -4.68 11.22 7.59
CA LEU A 333 -4.64 11.18 6.14
C LEU A 333 -3.52 12.12 5.67
N TYR A 334 -2.56 11.60 4.95
CA TYR A 334 -1.48 12.36 4.32
C TYR A 334 -1.83 12.63 2.87
N VAL A 335 -1.52 13.83 2.40
CA VAL A 335 -1.73 14.25 1.01
C VAL A 335 -0.46 14.87 0.48
N ALA A 336 0.02 14.41 -0.65
CA ALA A 336 1.10 15.04 -1.40
C ALA A 336 0.57 16.30 -2.09
N ASP A 337 1.17 17.46 -1.82
CA ASP A 337 0.79 18.74 -2.42
C ASP A 337 1.97 19.30 -3.23
N ARG A 338 1.80 19.40 -4.54
CA ARG A 338 2.78 19.90 -5.51
C ARG A 338 2.59 21.36 -5.85
N THR A 339 1.76 22.11 -5.12
CA THR A 339 1.54 23.55 -5.36
C THR A 339 2.87 24.27 -5.46
N ALA A 340 3.16 24.88 -6.60
CA ALA A 340 4.50 25.39 -6.95
C ALA A 340 5.10 26.35 -5.92
N ALA A 341 4.26 27.19 -5.28
CA ALA A 341 4.71 28.15 -4.28
C ALA A 341 4.94 27.52 -2.88
N ALA A 342 4.41 26.33 -2.60
CA ALA A 342 4.41 25.72 -1.27
C ALA A 342 4.24 24.19 -1.34
N ALA A 343 5.03 23.53 -2.18
CA ALA A 343 4.99 22.08 -2.30
C ALA A 343 5.42 21.39 -0.98
N GLY A 344 4.71 20.34 -0.60
CA GLY A 344 5.02 19.60 0.61
C GLY A 344 3.95 18.58 1.01
N LEU A 345 4.15 17.97 2.18
CA LEU A 345 3.21 17.05 2.78
C LEU A 345 2.14 17.82 3.56
N ARG A 346 0.86 17.49 3.33
CA ARG A 346 -0.25 17.94 4.17
C ARG A 346 -0.79 16.79 4.97
N VAL A 347 -1.30 17.10 6.17
CA VAL A 347 -1.91 16.12 7.05
C VAL A 347 -3.31 16.58 7.43
N PHE A 348 -4.26 15.66 7.33
CA PHE A 348 -5.65 15.85 7.69
C PHE A 348 -6.05 14.82 8.74
N ASP A 349 -7.02 15.16 9.56
CA ASP A 349 -7.74 14.18 10.36
C ASP A 349 -8.55 13.30 9.40
N ALA A 350 -8.29 11.99 9.42
CA ALA A 350 -8.88 11.04 8.46
C ALA A 350 -10.40 10.86 8.62
N TRP A 351 -10.96 11.27 9.74
CA TRP A 351 -12.38 11.12 10.08
C TRP A 351 -13.20 12.36 9.80
N THR A 352 -12.59 13.54 9.96
CA THR A 352 -13.28 14.83 9.82
C THR A 352 -12.87 15.62 8.59
N GLY A 353 -11.73 15.31 7.99
CA GLY A 353 -11.13 16.08 6.89
C GLY A 353 -10.53 17.42 7.33
N SER A 354 -10.40 17.67 8.62
CA SER A 354 -9.79 18.91 9.13
C SER A 354 -8.29 18.90 8.89
N GLU A 355 -7.76 19.89 8.18
CA GLU A 355 -6.32 20.04 7.98
C GLU A 355 -5.61 20.35 9.29
N GLN A 356 -4.53 19.65 9.57
CA GLN A 356 -3.77 19.72 10.82
C GLN A 356 -2.48 20.54 10.68
N THR A 357 -1.96 20.63 9.46
CA THR A 357 -0.65 21.26 9.18
C THR A 357 -0.70 22.75 8.98
N GLY A 358 -1.86 23.34 8.69
CA GLY A 358 -2.03 24.77 8.38
C GLY A 358 -1.31 25.24 7.11
N ALA A 359 -0.15 24.67 6.81
CA ALA A 359 0.61 24.82 5.57
C ALA A 359 1.30 23.50 5.23
N ALA A 360 1.60 23.28 3.94
CA ALA A 360 2.33 22.09 3.52
C ALA A 360 3.74 22.05 4.13
N ILE A 361 4.15 20.91 4.64
CA ILE A 361 5.48 20.69 5.20
C ILE A 361 6.44 20.36 4.05
N ALA A 362 7.38 21.25 3.78
CA ALA A 362 8.30 21.11 2.66
C ALA A 362 9.15 19.83 2.76
N CYS A 363 9.17 19.05 1.67
CA CYS A 363 9.86 17.75 1.59
C CYS A 363 11.17 17.79 0.75
N GLY A 364 11.51 18.92 0.16
CA GLY A 364 12.59 19.08 -0.82
C GLY A 364 12.01 19.33 -2.20
N LEU A 365 12.17 18.42 -3.16
CA LEU A 365 11.43 18.44 -4.42
C LEU A 365 9.91 18.27 -4.16
N PRO A 366 9.04 18.60 -5.14
CA PRO A 366 7.60 18.38 -4.99
C PRO A 366 7.27 16.91 -4.69
N PRO A 367 6.41 16.62 -3.69
CA PRO A 367 6.06 15.25 -3.34
C PRO A 367 5.26 14.58 -4.45
N ALA A 368 5.51 13.29 -4.67
CA ALA A 368 4.88 12.49 -5.71
C ALA A 368 4.21 11.22 -5.18
N TRP A 369 4.75 10.62 -4.10
CA TRP A 369 4.29 9.35 -3.59
C TRP A 369 4.54 9.24 -2.08
N ILE A 370 3.57 8.73 -1.32
CA ILE A 370 3.64 8.56 0.14
C ILE A 370 3.71 7.07 0.45
N VAL A 371 4.72 6.68 1.21
CA VAL A 371 4.96 5.27 1.59
C VAL A 371 4.85 5.15 3.09
N LEU A 372 3.84 4.44 3.55
CA LEU A 372 3.63 4.19 4.97
C LEU A 372 4.01 2.75 5.32
N PRO A 373 4.61 2.52 6.49
CA PRO A 373 4.82 1.18 6.97
C PRO A 373 3.47 0.50 7.19
N ARG A 374 3.25 -0.61 6.51
CA ARG A 374 2.15 -1.52 6.85
C ARG A 374 2.63 -2.40 7.99
N LEU A 375 1.82 -2.57 9.04
CA LEU A 375 2.11 -3.56 10.05
C LEU A 375 2.25 -4.93 9.34
N PRO A 376 3.34 -5.68 9.55
CA PRO A 376 3.43 -7.01 8.97
C PRO A 376 2.19 -7.78 9.39
N ALA A 377 1.50 -8.39 8.43
CA ALA A 377 0.61 -9.47 8.74
C ALA A 377 1.48 -10.47 9.51
N LEU A 378 1.17 -10.68 10.79
CA LEU A 378 1.99 -11.48 11.69
C LEU A 378 2.31 -12.84 11.04
N THR A 379 3.47 -12.95 10.42
CA THR A 379 3.98 -14.21 9.90
C THR A 379 4.67 -14.94 11.05
N ALA A 380 4.04 -16.01 11.52
CA ALA A 380 4.72 -16.93 12.42
C ALA A 380 5.81 -17.71 11.67
N ALA A 381 6.94 -17.95 12.35
CA ALA A 381 8.00 -18.82 11.83
C ALA A 381 7.47 -20.23 11.49
N PRO A 382 8.01 -20.90 10.46
CA PRO A 382 7.53 -22.22 10.07
C PRO A 382 7.97 -23.30 11.07
N ASP A 383 6.99 -23.90 11.73
CA ASP A 383 7.15 -25.21 12.39
C ASP A 383 6.86 -26.36 11.40
N PRO A 384 7.36 -27.57 11.65
CA PRO A 384 7.24 -28.68 10.71
C PRO A 384 5.80 -29.06 10.36
N VAL A 385 5.60 -29.37 9.08
CA VAL A 385 4.32 -29.62 8.41
C VAL A 385 3.55 -30.80 9.03
N PRO A 386 2.31 -30.60 9.52
CA PRO A 386 1.40 -31.71 9.80
C PRO A 386 0.51 -32.01 8.57
N PRO A 387 0.02 -33.23 8.41
CA PRO A 387 -0.80 -33.62 7.27
C PRO A 387 -2.14 -32.89 7.23
N ALA A 388 -2.64 -32.67 6.01
CA ALA A 388 -3.91 -32.01 5.73
C ALA A 388 -5.07 -32.67 6.50
N GLY A 389 -5.63 -31.95 7.47
CA GLY A 389 -6.74 -32.38 8.31
C GLY A 389 -7.93 -31.40 8.25
N PRO A 390 -9.07 -31.76 8.86
CA PRO A 390 -10.21 -30.85 8.95
C PRO A 390 -9.81 -29.54 9.65
N LEU A 391 -10.47 -28.44 9.26
CA LEU A 391 -10.23 -27.14 9.86
C LEU A 391 -10.42 -27.16 11.38
N ARG A 392 -9.46 -26.61 12.11
CA ARG A 392 -9.48 -26.51 13.58
C ARG A 392 -9.22 -25.06 14.00
N LEU A 393 -9.91 -24.66 15.07
CA LEU A 393 -9.69 -23.40 15.78
C LEU A 393 -9.01 -23.68 17.12
N ALA A 394 -7.93 -22.97 17.40
CA ALA A 394 -7.38 -22.92 18.74
C ALA A 394 -8.23 -21.99 19.64
N PRO A 395 -8.17 -22.15 20.98
CA PRO A 395 -8.78 -21.19 21.88
C PRO A 395 -8.22 -19.77 21.63
N PRO A 396 -9.09 -18.74 21.67
CA PRO A 396 -8.64 -17.35 21.55
C PRO A 396 -7.64 -16.94 22.63
N VAL A 397 -6.63 -16.16 22.29
CA VAL A 397 -5.62 -15.68 23.24
C VAL A 397 -5.48 -14.16 23.13
N PRO A 398 -5.62 -13.40 24.24
CA PRO A 398 -6.10 -13.83 25.55
C PRO A 398 -7.59 -14.23 25.56
N ASN A 399 -7.98 -15.12 26.46
CA ASN A 399 -9.38 -15.41 26.74
C ASN A 399 -9.57 -15.60 28.27
N PRO A 400 -10.17 -14.64 28.97
CA PRO A 400 -10.97 -13.50 28.48
C PRO A 400 -10.16 -12.46 27.70
N ALA A 401 -10.78 -11.90 26.66
CA ALA A 401 -10.26 -10.79 25.84
C ALA A 401 -10.61 -9.41 26.42
N ASN A 402 -9.68 -8.44 26.33
CA ASN A 402 -9.94 -7.06 26.76
C ASN A 402 -9.28 -6.05 25.78
N PRO A 403 -10.02 -5.50 24.82
CA PRO A 403 -11.21 -6.08 24.19
C PRO A 403 -10.83 -7.10 23.10
N GLY A 404 -9.55 -7.19 22.68
CA GLY A 404 -9.09 -7.98 21.53
C GLY A 404 -8.44 -9.31 21.89
N CYS A 405 -8.42 -10.23 20.92
CA CYS A 405 -7.74 -11.51 21.00
C CYS A 405 -7.26 -11.96 19.62
N GLU A 406 -6.41 -12.97 19.62
CA GLU A 406 -5.97 -13.69 18.42
C GLU A 406 -6.49 -15.13 18.47
N ILE A 407 -6.86 -15.66 17.30
CA ILE A 407 -7.38 -17.00 17.12
C ILE A 407 -6.50 -17.68 16.08
N ALA A 408 -5.80 -18.74 16.49
CA ALA A 408 -5.01 -19.54 15.55
C ALA A 408 -5.90 -20.58 14.87
N LEU A 409 -5.66 -20.80 13.57
CA LEU A 409 -6.36 -21.76 12.73
C LEU A 409 -5.39 -22.79 12.17
N GLN A 410 -5.88 -24.01 11.97
CA GLN A 410 -5.19 -25.05 11.22
C GLN A 410 -6.18 -25.78 10.32
N GLY A 411 -5.84 -25.97 9.04
CA GLY A 411 -6.72 -26.59 8.05
C GLY A 411 -6.02 -26.88 6.74
N PRO A 412 -6.76 -26.97 5.63
CA PRO A 412 -6.17 -27.20 4.32
C PRO A 412 -5.15 -26.10 3.97
N PRO A 413 -3.96 -26.45 3.47
CA PRO A 413 -2.97 -25.49 3.02
C PRO A 413 -3.56 -24.46 2.03
N GLN A 414 -3.14 -23.22 2.15
CA GLN A 414 -3.50 -22.12 1.26
C GLN A 414 -5.00 -21.77 1.20
N ALA A 415 -5.80 -22.34 2.10
CA ALA A 415 -7.23 -22.02 2.14
C ALA A 415 -7.48 -20.62 2.71
N VAL A 416 -8.42 -19.91 2.12
CA VAL A 416 -9.03 -18.71 2.71
C VAL A 416 -10.21 -19.15 3.56
N VAL A 417 -10.18 -18.84 4.85
CA VAL A 417 -11.16 -19.31 5.83
C VAL A 417 -11.94 -18.14 6.39
N ALA A 418 -13.25 -18.14 6.18
CA ALA A 418 -14.13 -17.18 6.86
C ALA A 418 -14.23 -17.51 8.34
N VAL A 419 -13.96 -16.52 9.19
CA VAL A 419 -14.07 -16.60 10.66
C VAL A 419 -15.17 -15.66 11.11
N THR A 420 -16.18 -16.17 11.80
CA THR A 420 -17.32 -15.37 12.25
C THR A 420 -17.48 -15.42 13.76
N LEU A 421 -17.81 -14.27 14.35
CA LEU A 421 -18.16 -14.15 15.77
C LEU A 421 -19.67 -14.07 15.92
N HIS A 422 -20.23 -14.89 16.80
CA HIS A 422 -21.66 -14.94 17.09
C HIS A 422 -21.94 -14.71 18.58
N ASP A 423 -23.04 -14.03 18.89
CA ASP A 423 -23.57 -13.98 20.24
C ASP A 423 -24.26 -15.31 20.61
N LEU A 424 -24.62 -15.50 21.88
CA LEU A 424 -25.26 -16.73 22.35
C LEU A 424 -26.67 -16.97 21.76
N ARG A 425 -27.22 -15.99 21.03
CA ARG A 425 -28.48 -16.13 20.30
C ARG A 425 -28.24 -16.58 18.85
N GLY A 426 -26.98 -16.79 18.47
CA GLY A 426 -26.58 -17.19 17.11
C GLY A 426 -26.50 -16.03 16.12
N ARG A 427 -26.74 -14.79 16.53
CA ARG A 427 -26.63 -13.62 15.67
C ARG A 427 -25.15 -13.34 15.40
N ARG A 428 -24.78 -13.20 14.13
CA ARG A 428 -23.44 -12.80 13.73
C ARG A 428 -23.14 -11.37 14.19
N VAL A 429 -21.99 -11.20 14.86
CA VAL A 429 -21.52 -9.93 15.42
C VAL A 429 -20.38 -9.37 14.56
N ARG A 430 -19.47 -10.24 14.10
CA ARG A 430 -18.31 -9.87 13.29
C ARG A 430 -18.02 -10.94 12.26
N SER A 431 -17.57 -10.53 11.08
CA SER A 431 -16.98 -11.38 10.06
C SER A 431 -15.54 -10.95 9.82
N ALA A 432 -14.65 -11.91 9.71
CA ALA A 432 -13.24 -11.74 9.38
C ALA A 432 -12.79 -12.93 8.54
N SER A 433 -11.59 -12.89 7.99
CA SER A 433 -10.99 -14.03 7.28
C SER A 433 -9.58 -14.30 7.79
N ALA A 434 -9.14 -15.52 7.60
CA ALA A 434 -7.76 -15.92 7.77
C ALA A 434 -7.29 -16.67 6.53
N VAL A 435 -6.10 -16.35 6.07
CA VAL A 435 -5.42 -17.12 5.03
C VAL A 435 -4.54 -18.14 5.73
N LEU A 436 -4.67 -19.39 5.33
CA LEU A 436 -3.80 -20.44 5.80
C LEU A 436 -2.55 -20.50 4.90
N ASP A 437 -1.39 -20.62 5.52
CA ASP A 437 -0.13 -20.76 4.82
C ASP A 437 0.00 -22.15 4.14
N ARG A 438 1.15 -22.40 3.51
CA ARG A 438 1.43 -23.71 2.86
C ARG A 438 1.42 -24.90 3.85
N ASP A 439 1.54 -24.62 5.15
CA ASP A 439 1.50 -25.60 6.22
C ASP A 439 0.08 -25.75 6.82
N GLY A 440 -0.90 -25.04 6.24
CA GLY A 440 -2.29 -25.05 6.69
C GLY A 440 -2.53 -24.26 7.98
N ARG A 441 -1.64 -23.35 8.37
CA ARG A 441 -1.75 -22.53 9.58
C ARG A 441 -2.14 -21.11 9.24
N GLY A 442 -2.96 -20.49 10.07
CA GLY A 442 -3.36 -19.09 9.93
C GLY A 442 -3.75 -18.49 11.27
N ARG A 443 -3.96 -17.17 11.27
CA ARG A 443 -4.40 -16.45 12.46
C ARG A 443 -5.47 -15.43 12.07
N CYS A 444 -6.44 -15.25 12.95
CA CYS A 444 -7.46 -14.23 12.85
C CYS A 444 -7.41 -13.35 14.09
N ARG A 445 -7.32 -12.04 13.91
CA ARG A 445 -7.36 -11.09 15.02
C ARG A 445 -8.76 -10.49 15.16
N PHE A 446 -9.24 -10.45 16.39
CA PHE A 446 -10.46 -9.77 16.77
C PHE A 446 -10.11 -8.57 17.67
N ASP A 447 -10.54 -7.38 17.28
CA ASP A 447 -10.20 -6.10 17.92
C ASP A 447 -11.24 -5.61 18.94
N GLY A 448 -12.24 -6.43 19.23
CA GLY A 448 -13.34 -6.10 20.13
C GLY A 448 -14.47 -5.27 19.50
N ARG A 449 -14.52 -5.15 18.17
CA ARG A 449 -15.54 -4.39 17.44
C ARG A 449 -16.42 -5.29 16.58
N ASP A 450 -17.68 -4.87 16.36
CA ASP A 450 -18.62 -5.51 15.44
C ASP A 450 -18.34 -5.11 13.98
N ASP A 451 -19.14 -5.65 13.04
CA ASP A 451 -19.02 -5.30 11.61
C ASP A 451 -19.34 -3.81 11.31
N ALA A 452 -19.94 -3.09 12.25
CA ALA A 452 -20.22 -1.66 12.17
C ALA A 452 -19.18 -0.80 12.93
N GLY A 453 -18.06 -1.38 13.37
CA GLY A 453 -16.99 -0.70 14.09
C GLY A 453 -17.30 -0.38 15.56
N ARG A 454 -18.48 -0.74 16.08
CA ARG A 454 -18.89 -0.47 17.46
C ARG A 454 -18.29 -1.51 18.41
N LEU A 455 -17.93 -1.08 19.62
CA LEU A 455 -17.42 -2.00 20.63
C LEU A 455 -18.46 -3.08 20.99
N VAL A 456 -18.03 -4.31 20.91
CA VAL A 456 -18.85 -5.49 21.27
C VAL A 456 -19.04 -5.52 22.80
N PRO A 457 -20.26 -5.71 23.32
CA PRO A 457 -20.52 -5.78 24.76
C PRO A 457 -19.69 -6.87 25.46
N ALA A 458 -19.38 -6.67 26.75
CA ALA A 458 -18.82 -7.74 27.58
C ALA A 458 -19.80 -8.92 27.63
N GLY A 459 -19.28 -10.15 27.48
CA GLY A 459 -20.11 -11.34 27.43
C GLY A 459 -19.40 -12.55 26.83
N ARG A 460 -20.16 -13.62 26.65
CA ARG A 460 -19.69 -14.84 25.96
C ARG A 460 -20.14 -14.83 24.50
N TYR A 461 -19.26 -15.32 23.65
CA TYR A 461 -19.42 -15.38 22.21
C TYR A 461 -18.90 -16.72 21.68
N VAL A 462 -19.33 -17.09 20.48
CA VAL A 462 -18.87 -18.27 19.75
C VAL A 462 -18.16 -17.82 18.49
N VAL A 463 -16.92 -18.24 18.30
CA VAL A 463 -16.16 -18.10 17.07
C VAL A 463 -16.37 -19.33 16.22
N ARG A 464 -16.70 -19.15 14.93
CA ARG A 464 -16.94 -20.22 13.96
C ARG A 464 -16.06 -20.06 12.73
N ALA A 465 -15.55 -21.18 12.22
CA ALA A 465 -14.86 -21.24 10.94
C ALA A 465 -14.97 -22.63 10.34
N GLY A 466 -15.55 -22.77 9.15
CA GLY A 466 -15.59 -24.03 8.39
C GLY A 466 -16.08 -25.25 9.15
N GLY A 467 -17.05 -25.11 10.04
CA GLY A 467 -17.56 -26.19 10.90
C GLY A 467 -16.85 -26.36 12.24
N ALA A 468 -15.70 -25.69 12.47
CA ALA A 468 -15.05 -25.66 13.78
C ALA A 468 -15.61 -24.49 14.63
N GLU A 469 -15.69 -24.70 15.94
CA GLU A 469 -16.16 -23.70 16.89
C GLU A 469 -15.24 -23.58 18.11
N THR A 470 -15.13 -22.36 18.66
CA THR A 470 -14.45 -22.11 19.94
C THR A 470 -15.13 -20.98 20.72
N GLY A 471 -15.03 -21.00 22.05
CA GLY A 471 -15.64 -19.98 22.90
C GLY A 471 -14.72 -18.77 23.11
N LEU A 472 -15.28 -17.55 23.07
CA LEU A 472 -14.60 -16.31 23.41
C LEU A 472 -15.37 -15.60 24.53
N THR A 473 -14.68 -15.17 25.56
CA THR A 473 -15.22 -14.30 26.60
C THR A 473 -14.61 -12.90 26.45
N ILE A 474 -15.43 -11.85 26.35
CA ILE A 474 -14.99 -10.46 26.30
C ILE A 474 -15.26 -9.83 27.65
N VAL A 475 -14.26 -9.16 28.20
CA VAL A 475 -14.35 -8.34 29.43
C VAL A 475 -13.92 -6.92 29.09
N ARG A 476 -14.29 -5.97 29.96
CA ARG A 476 -13.93 -4.55 29.84
C ARG A 476 -13.34 -4.06 31.15
#